data_7cadb09205529c1f1e38c8f2634420e4
#
_entry.id   7cadb09205529c1f1e38c8f2634420e4
#
_cell.length_a   1.000
_cell.length_b   1.000
_cell.length_c   1.000
_cell.angle_alpha   90.00
_cell.angle_beta   90.00
_cell.angle_gamma   90.00
#
_symmetry.space_group_name_H-M   'P 1'
#
loop_
_entity.id
_entity.type
_entity.pdbx_description
1 polymer ?
#
loop_
_entity_poly.entity_id
_entity_poly.type
_entity_poly.pdbx_seq_one_letter_code
_entity_poly.pdbx_strand_id
1 'polypeptide(L)'
;MVAGFVSAGRPVDALGMYRRMREDGVEGDGVVMVGVIQACTATGDAQTGASVHGYILRHGMRMDVVATTSLVDMYAKNGKFDVARRVFRMMPYRNAVSWSALISGFVQNGHADEALDLFRELSTSGLQPDSGAHVSALLACADMGLLKLGKSIHGFILRRLELDCILGTSILDMYSKCGSLESAQKLFDRVSSRDLVLWNAMIACCGTHGRGHDALALFQELNKTGMNPDHATFASLLSALSHSGLVEEGKLWFDRMSKEFGIKPAEKHYVCIVDLLARSGLVEEANDLLVSMQTEPTIAVWVALLSGCLNNKKLELGENIAEKILESRPEDIGVLALVSNLYAAAKKWDKVREARKLMKDSGSKKVPGYSLIDVRGMRHTFVMEDQSHPQHQEILKMVAKPDSEMRKMGHVPRTEFVYHDLEEGVKEQLLSYHSERLAIAFGLLNTSPGTRLVIIKNLRVCGNCHDAIKYISKIVDREIVVRDAKRFHHFKDGACSCGDYW
;
A
#
# COMPACT_ATOMS: atom_id res chain seq x y z
N MET A 1 32.77 11.91 -14.64
CA MET A 1 32.70 11.73 -13.17
C MET A 1 31.27 11.80 -12.64
N VAL A 2 30.48 12.87 -12.91
CA VAL A 2 29.09 13.00 -12.44
C VAL A 2 28.22 11.76 -12.80
N ALA A 3 28.21 11.38 -14.08
CA ALA A 3 27.47 10.19 -14.54
C ALA A 3 27.96 8.88 -13.86
N GLY A 4 29.27 8.78 -13.58
CA GLY A 4 29.84 7.63 -12.87
C GLY A 4 29.34 7.50 -11.43
N PHE A 5 29.22 8.61 -10.69
CA PHE A 5 28.62 8.61 -9.35
C PHE A 5 27.16 8.19 -9.38
N VAL A 6 26.38 8.68 -10.36
CA VAL A 6 24.96 8.27 -10.52
C VAL A 6 24.85 6.78 -10.79
N SER A 7 25.66 6.23 -11.72
CA SER A 7 25.67 4.80 -12.04
C SER A 7 26.13 3.93 -10.85
N ALA A 8 26.95 4.47 -9.96
CA ALA A 8 27.39 3.82 -8.73
C ALA A 8 26.37 3.95 -7.56
N GLY A 9 25.18 4.51 -7.79
CA GLY A 9 24.17 4.71 -6.76
C GLY A 9 24.53 5.80 -5.72
N ARG A 10 25.39 6.75 -6.08
CA ARG A 10 25.88 7.85 -5.21
C ARG A 10 25.44 9.23 -5.73
N PRO A 11 24.12 9.50 -5.81
CA PRO A 11 23.60 10.72 -6.43
C PRO A 11 23.99 12.01 -5.67
N VAL A 12 24.13 11.94 -4.34
CA VAL A 12 24.56 13.08 -3.51
C VAL A 12 25.98 13.52 -3.89
N ASP A 13 26.88 12.55 -4.09
CA ASP A 13 28.26 12.85 -4.52
C ASP A 13 28.31 13.41 -5.93
N ALA A 14 27.40 12.96 -6.81
CA ALA A 14 27.25 13.52 -8.15
C ALA A 14 26.86 15.01 -8.10
N LEU A 15 25.92 15.39 -7.24
CA LEU A 15 25.53 16.79 -7.02
C LEU A 15 26.66 17.61 -6.38
N GLY A 16 27.39 17.03 -5.43
CA GLY A 16 28.59 17.65 -4.84
C GLY A 16 29.70 17.93 -5.87
N MET A 17 29.94 16.97 -6.76
CA MET A 17 30.90 17.11 -7.85
C MET A 17 30.46 18.21 -8.84
N TYR A 18 29.17 18.29 -9.18
CA TYR A 18 28.64 19.34 -10.03
C TYR A 18 28.79 20.75 -9.42
N ARG A 19 28.57 20.88 -8.09
CA ARG A 19 28.79 22.17 -7.37
C ARG A 19 30.23 22.62 -7.48
N ARG A 20 31.20 21.73 -7.17
CA ARG A 20 32.64 22.05 -7.31
C ARG A 20 33.00 22.45 -8.72
N MET A 21 32.53 21.72 -9.73
CA MET A 21 32.74 22.04 -11.13
C MET A 21 32.27 23.47 -11.48
N ARG A 22 31.12 23.89 -10.90
CA ARG A 22 30.59 25.24 -11.08
C ARG A 22 31.42 26.29 -10.35
N GLU A 23 31.91 26.00 -9.15
CA GLU A 23 32.78 26.88 -8.35
C GLU A 23 34.13 27.06 -9.04
N ASP A 24 34.68 26.05 -9.70
CA ASP A 24 35.90 26.09 -10.48
C ASP A 24 35.70 26.79 -11.85
N GLY A 25 34.51 27.29 -12.15
CA GLY A 25 34.20 27.99 -13.42
C GLY A 25 34.11 27.05 -14.64
N VAL A 26 34.06 25.75 -14.45
CA VAL A 26 33.96 24.75 -15.53
C VAL A 26 32.53 24.62 -16.01
N GLU A 27 32.30 24.78 -17.30
CA GLU A 27 30.97 24.59 -17.90
C GLU A 27 30.70 23.11 -18.13
N GLY A 28 29.46 22.67 -17.80
CA GLY A 28 28.99 21.32 -18.04
C GLY A 28 28.47 21.15 -19.46
N ASP A 29 28.82 20.06 -20.08
CA ASP A 29 28.23 19.61 -21.35
C ASP A 29 26.88 18.91 -21.15
N GLY A 30 26.23 18.50 -22.24
CA GLY A 30 24.92 17.79 -22.21
C GLY A 30 24.97 16.52 -21.39
N VAL A 31 26.07 15.79 -21.40
CA VAL A 31 26.22 14.51 -20.65
C VAL A 31 26.27 14.79 -19.14
N VAL A 32 27.00 15.81 -18.73
CA VAL A 32 27.02 16.27 -17.33
C VAL A 32 25.63 16.70 -16.89
N MET A 33 24.89 17.46 -17.72
CA MET A 33 23.53 17.90 -17.37
C MET A 33 22.57 16.75 -17.21
N VAL A 34 22.60 15.73 -18.08
CA VAL A 34 21.81 14.51 -17.93
C VAL A 34 22.15 13.80 -16.61
N GLY A 35 23.42 13.63 -16.27
CA GLY A 35 23.86 13.05 -15.01
C GLY A 35 23.35 13.82 -13.79
N VAL A 36 23.39 15.16 -13.81
CA VAL A 36 22.87 16.00 -12.73
C VAL A 36 21.35 15.86 -12.60
N ILE A 37 20.61 15.86 -13.71
CA ILE A 37 19.15 15.66 -13.72
C ILE A 37 18.81 14.31 -13.12
N GLN A 38 19.51 13.23 -13.49
CA GLN A 38 19.33 11.88 -12.92
C GLN A 38 19.64 11.85 -11.42
N ALA A 39 20.69 12.55 -10.97
CA ALA A 39 21.02 12.69 -9.56
C ALA A 39 19.89 13.42 -8.80
N CYS A 40 19.33 14.49 -9.36
CA CYS A 40 18.17 15.21 -8.80
C CYS A 40 16.93 14.31 -8.73
N THR A 41 16.71 13.44 -9.72
CA THR A 41 15.64 12.44 -9.70
C THR A 41 15.80 11.48 -8.51
N ALA A 42 17.00 10.96 -8.31
CA ALA A 42 17.29 9.99 -7.27
C ALA A 42 17.27 10.58 -5.85
N THR A 43 17.58 11.88 -5.69
CA THR A 43 17.59 12.58 -4.39
C THR A 43 16.27 13.29 -4.06
N GLY A 44 15.34 13.37 -5.00
CA GLY A 44 14.10 14.16 -4.81
C GLY A 44 14.31 15.68 -4.89
N ASP A 45 15.46 16.16 -5.38
CA ASP A 45 15.80 17.60 -5.44
C ASP A 45 15.24 18.26 -6.71
N ALA A 46 13.93 18.50 -6.72
CA ALA A 46 13.25 19.19 -7.83
C ALA A 46 13.76 20.62 -8.06
N GLN A 47 14.25 21.30 -7.02
CA GLN A 47 14.68 22.69 -7.10
C GLN A 47 16.00 22.81 -7.87
N THR A 48 16.99 21.99 -7.53
CA THR A 48 18.25 21.91 -8.29
C THR A 48 17.98 21.44 -9.71
N GLY A 49 17.10 20.45 -9.92
CA GLY A 49 16.71 19.99 -11.24
C GLY A 49 16.07 21.08 -12.11
N ALA A 50 15.20 21.91 -11.55
CA ALA A 50 14.60 23.05 -12.24
C ALA A 50 15.64 24.12 -12.57
N SER A 51 16.62 24.35 -11.68
CA SER A 51 17.73 25.30 -11.93
C SER A 51 18.61 24.84 -13.09
N VAL A 52 18.91 23.52 -13.14
CA VAL A 52 19.67 22.92 -14.26
C VAL A 52 18.88 22.99 -15.56
N HIS A 53 17.57 22.73 -15.55
CA HIS A 53 16.72 22.90 -16.72
C HIS A 53 16.75 24.37 -17.22
N GLY A 54 16.61 25.35 -16.31
CA GLY A 54 16.72 26.75 -16.64
C GLY A 54 18.10 27.15 -17.19
N TYR A 55 19.18 26.54 -16.71
CA TYR A 55 20.54 26.72 -17.24
C TYR A 55 20.63 26.22 -18.69
N ILE A 56 20.16 25.00 -18.95
CA ILE A 56 20.13 24.38 -20.29
C ILE A 56 19.41 25.29 -21.30
N LEU A 57 18.24 25.81 -20.91
CA LEU A 57 17.45 26.70 -21.77
C LEU A 57 18.17 28.03 -22.05
N ARG A 58 18.76 28.70 -21.03
CA ARG A 58 19.44 29.99 -21.19
C ARG A 58 20.69 29.88 -22.03
N HIS A 59 21.39 28.75 -22.02
CA HIS A 59 22.62 28.54 -22.79
C HIS A 59 22.35 27.91 -24.16
N GLY A 60 21.07 27.75 -24.54
CA GLY A 60 20.70 27.16 -25.83
C GLY A 60 21.26 25.78 -26.09
N MET A 61 21.47 25.00 -25.01
CA MET A 61 22.00 23.62 -25.11
C MET A 61 21.01 22.75 -25.86
N ARG A 62 21.49 22.03 -26.85
CA ARG A 62 20.63 21.06 -27.58
C ARG A 62 20.21 19.94 -26.66
N MET A 63 18.91 19.76 -26.54
CA MET A 63 18.32 18.66 -25.80
C MET A 63 17.90 17.56 -26.78
N ASP A 64 18.57 16.44 -26.70
CA ASP A 64 18.15 15.22 -27.39
C ASP A 64 17.00 14.53 -26.64
N VAL A 65 16.52 13.42 -27.20
CA VAL A 65 15.44 12.62 -26.59
C VAL A 65 15.84 12.10 -25.20
N VAL A 66 17.11 11.76 -24.97
CA VAL A 66 17.61 11.24 -23.70
C VAL A 66 17.57 12.30 -22.61
N ALA A 67 18.12 13.48 -22.91
CA ALA A 67 18.12 14.63 -21.98
C ALA A 67 16.70 15.10 -21.65
N THR A 68 15.81 15.15 -22.64
CA THR A 68 14.43 15.57 -22.43
C THR A 68 13.64 14.50 -21.66
N THR A 69 13.87 13.20 -21.93
CA THR A 69 13.28 12.10 -21.16
C THR A 69 13.73 12.13 -19.69
N SER A 70 15.02 12.44 -19.44
CA SER A 70 15.53 12.59 -18.06
C SER A 70 14.86 13.74 -17.32
N LEU A 71 14.55 14.85 -18.00
CA LEU A 71 13.77 15.95 -17.40
C LEU A 71 12.32 15.55 -17.11
N VAL A 72 11.67 14.85 -18.04
CA VAL A 72 10.31 14.32 -17.83
C VAL A 72 10.29 13.41 -16.61
N ASP A 73 11.23 12.47 -16.51
CA ASP A 73 11.36 11.56 -15.37
C ASP A 73 11.59 12.32 -14.07
N MET A 74 12.52 13.27 -14.06
CA MET A 74 12.84 14.10 -12.90
C MET A 74 11.61 14.88 -12.41
N TYR A 75 10.91 15.57 -13.28
CA TYR A 75 9.73 16.33 -12.88
C TYR A 75 8.58 15.42 -12.44
N ALA A 76 8.31 14.34 -13.17
CA ALA A 76 7.22 13.42 -12.86
C ALA A 76 7.44 12.73 -11.51
N LYS A 77 8.64 12.18 -11.25
CA LYS A 77 8.97 11.51 -9.96
C LYS A 77 8.97 12.47 -8.77
N ASN A 78 9.26 13.75 -9.00
CA ASN A 78 9.20 14.79 -7.98
C ASN A 78 7.79 15.43 -7.84
N GLY A 79 6.75 14.86 -8.41
CA GLY A 79 5.38 15.35 -8.29
C GLY A 79 5.08 16.67 -9.02
N LYS A 80 5.97 17.11 -9.94
CA LYS A 80 5.76 18.32 -10.75
C LYS A 80 5.09 17.97 -12.09
N PHE A 81 3.90 17.40 -12.03
CA PHE A 81 3.18 16.79 -13.15
C PHE A 81 2.90 17.73 -14.30
N ASP A 82 2.49 18.98 -14.01
CA ASP A 82 2.21 20.00 -15.05
C ASP A 82 3.45 20.32 -15.86
N VAL A 83 4.60 20.43 -15.18
CA VAL A 83 5.89 20.68 -15.84
C VAL A 83 6.33 19.47 -16.64
N ALA A 84 6.22 18.25 -16.06
CA ALA A 84 6.53 17.01 -16.75
C ALA A 84 5.72 16.85 -18.04
N ARG A 85 4.39 17.04 -17.97
CA ARG A 85 3.48 16.99 -19.13
C ARG A 85 3.84 18.05 -20.18
N ARG A 86 4.20 19.28 -19.74
CA ARG A 86 4.61 20.36 -20.66
C ARG A 86 5.89 20.00 -21.37
N VAL A 87 6.94 19.58 -20.66
CA VAL A 87 8.21 19.15 -21.25
C VAL A 87 7.97 17.98 -22.21
N PHE A 88 7.18 16.99 -21.83
CA PHE A 88 6.83 15.84 -22.68
C PHE A 88 6.09 16.27 -23.96
N ARG A 89 5.12 17.19 -23.87
CA ARG A 89 4.39 17.70 -25.04
C ARG A 89 5.27 18.49 -26.01
N MET A 90 6.31 19.16 -25.49
CA MET A 90 7.27 19.94 -26.28
C MET A 90 8.32 19.04 -26.97
N MET A 91 8.41 17.74 -26.65
CA MET A 91 9.32 16.83 -27.34
C MET A 91 8.96 16.71 -28.82
N PRO A 92 9.90 16.99 -29.72
CA PRO A 92 9.65 16.86 -31.17
C PRO A 92 9.45 15.38 -31.57
N TYR A 93 10.06 14.46 -30.85
CA TYR A 93 9.94 13.03 -31.04
C TYR A 93 9.80 12.34 -29.68
N ARG A 94 8.79 11.50 -29.54
CA ARG A 94 8.49 10.70 -28.35
C ARG A 94 8.72 9.23 -28.67
N ASN A 95 9.40 8.51 -27.77
CA ASN A 95 9.60 7.07 -27.87
C ASN A 95 8.96 6.35 -26.66
N ALA A 96 8.95 5.02 -26.67
CA ALA A 96 8.39 4.22 -25.59
C ALA A 96 8.99 4.59 -24.22
N VAL A 97 10.31 4.87 -24.16
CA VAL A 97 11.02 5.22 -22.91
C VAL A 97 10.53 6.53 -22.34
N SER A 98 10.27 7.55 -23.18
CA SER A 98 9.76 8.84 -22.68
C SER A 98 8.32 8.73 -22.14
N TRP A 99 7.51 7.87 -22.74
CA TRP A 99 6.18 7.53 -22.21
C TRP A 99 6.30 6.78 -20.88
N SER A 100 7.16 5.77 -20.79
CA SER A 100 7.38 4.99 -19.57
C SER A 100 7.85 5.87 -18.42
N ALA A 101 8.76 6.81 -18.66
CA ALA A 101 9.22 7.76 -17.66
C ALA A 101 8.06 8.59 -17.10
N LEU A 102 7.19 9.11 -17.98
CA LEU A 102 6.03 9.89 -17.56
C LEU A 102 5.04 9.02 -16.76
N ILE A 103 4.63 7.87 -17.29
CA ILE A 103 3.68 6.95 -16.66
C ILE A 103 4.20 6.50 -15.29
N SER A 104 5.48 6.08 -15.20
CA SER A 104 6.10 5.65 -13.95
C SER A 104 6.09 6.73 -12.87
N GLY A 105 6.40 7.98 -13.25
CA GLY A 105 6.38 9.09 -12.31
C GLY A 105 4.99 9.36 -11.73
N PHE A 106 3.93 9.22 -12.53
CA PHE A 106 2.55 9.35 -12.05
C PHE A 106 2.19 8.23 -11.07
N VAL A 107 2.50 6.97 -11.41
CA VAL A 107 2.23 5.82 -10.53
C VAL A 107 2.96 5.95 -9.19
N GLN A 108 4.25 6.31 -9.20
CA GLN A 108 5.06 6.44 -7.98
C GLN A 108 4.54 7.52 -7.01
N ASN A 109 3.81 8.49 -7.52
CA ASN A 109 3.21 9.56 -6.71
C ASN A 109 1.70 9.34 -6.43
N GLY A 110 1.18 8.12 -6.67
CA GLY A 110 -0.19 7.77 -6.34
C GLY A 110 -1.27 8.25 -7.33
N HIS A 111 -0.87 8.72 -8.52
CA HIS A 111 -1.75 9.16 -9.61
C HIS A 111 -1.99 8.02 -10.61
N ALA A 112 -2.52 6.90 -10.10
CA ALA A 112 -2.67 5.66 -10.87
C ALA A 112 -3.70 5.79 -12.00
N ASP A 113 -4.75 6.59 -11.83
CA ASP A 113 -5.79 6.86 -12.84
C ASP A 113 -5.22 7.60 -14.05
N GLU A 114 -4.52 8.71 -13.79
CA GLU A 114 -3.86 9.49 -14.84
C GLU A 114 -2.75 8.69 -15.55
N ALA A 115 -2.04 7.83 -14.81
CA ALA A 115 -1.05 6.92 -15.40
C ALA A 115 -1.68 5.91 -16.37
N LEU A 116 -2.86 5.37 -16.04
CA LEU A 116 -3.60 4.48 -16.95
C LEU A 116 -4.15 5.21 -18.18
N ASP A 117 -4.56 6.47 -18.04
CA ASP A 117 -4.95 7.29 -19.18
C ASP A 117 -3.77 7.54 -20.12
N LEU A 118 -2.59 7.86 -19.59
CA LEU A 118 -1.35 7.98 -20.37
C LEU A 118 -0.96 6.65 -21.04
N PHE A 119 -1.12 5.52 -20.35
CA PHE A 119 -0.87 4.19 -20.95
C PHE A 119 -1.85 3.89 -22.08
N ARG A 120 -3.10 4.29 -21.96
CA ARG A 120 -4.10 4.17 -23.04
C ARG A 120 -3.72 5.06 -24.24
N GLU A 121 -3.30 6.30 -23.98
CA GLU A 121 -2.82 7.21 -25.02
C GLU A 121 -1.60 6.64 -25.77
N LEU A 122 -0.61 6.09 -25.02
CA LEU A 122 0.52 5.37 -25.63
C LEU A 122 0.05 4.22 -26.50
N SER A 123 -0.86 3.40 -26.00
CA SER A 123 -1.36 2.20 -26.74
C SER A 123 -2.10 2.56 -28.03
N THR A 124 -2.66 3.77 -28.13
CA THR A 124 -3.35 4.29 -29.33
C THR A 124 -2.46 5.14 -30.22
N SER A 125 -1.26 5.51 -29.79
CA SER A 125 -0.34 6.38 -30.54
C SER A 125 0.38 5.71 -31.71
N GLY A 126 0.23 4.39 -31.88
CA GLY A 126 0.95 3.57 -32.85
C GLY A 126 2.32 3.09 -32.36
N LEU A 127 2.80 3.58 -31.20
CA LEU A 127 4.02 3.09 -30.56
C LEU A 127 3.71 1.80 -29.78
N GLN A 128 4.66 0.88 -29.73
CA GLN A 128 4.54 -0.29 -28.87
C GLN A 128 5.01 0.09 -27.45
N PRO A 129 4.17 -0.12 -26.41
CA PRO A 129 4.61 0.05 -25.03
C PRO A 129 5.77 -0.91 -24.71
N ASP A 130 6.79 -0.42 -24.04
CA ASP A 130 7.91 -1.22 -23.55
C ASP A 130 7.57 -1.94 -22.24
N SER A 131 8.49 -2.76 -21.72
CA SER A 131 8.32 -3.47 -20.45
C SER A 131 8.08 -2.51 -19.29
N GLY A 132 8.74 -1.34 -19.27
CA GLY A 132 8.58 -0.33 -18.21
C GLY A 132 7.18 0.27 -18.16
N ALA A 133 6.59 0.57 -19.36
CA ALA A 133 5.20 1.04 -19.46
C ALA A 133 4.21 -0.03 -18.97
N HIS A 134 4.43 -1.30 -19.31
CA HIS A 134 3.58 -2.41 -18.86
C HIS A 134 3.68 -2.60 -17.33
N VAL A 135 4.90 -2.59 -16.76
CA VAL A 135 5.12 -2.65 -15.31
C VAL A 135 4.36 -1.53 -14.60
N SER A 136 4.51 -0.29 -15.08
CA SER A 136 3.83 0.87 -14.49
C SER A 136 2.29 0.75 -14.59
N ALA A 137 1.76 0.29 -15.73
CA ALA A 137 0.32 0.08 -15.90
C ALA A 137 -0.20 -1.06 -15.00
N LEU A 138 0.56 -2.14 -14.81
CA LEU A 138 0.21 -3.23 -13.89
C LEU A 138 0.21 -2.74 -12.43
N LEU A 139 1.20 -1.93 -12.01
CA LEU A 139 1.22 -1.32 -10.69
C LEU A 139 0.01 -0.40 -10.48
N ALA A 140 -0.33 0.43 -11.46
CA ALA A 140 -1.54 1.26 -11.40
C ALA A 140 -2.81 0.41 -11.28
N CYS A 141 -2.92 -0.70 -12.02
CA CYS A 141 -4.02 -1.65 -11.87
C CYS A 141 -4.07 -2.27 -10.48
N ALA A 142 -2.91 -2.60 -9.89
CA ALA A 142 -2.78 -3.15 -8.55
C ALA A 142 -3.26 -2.16 -7.48
N ASP A 143 -2.84 -0.91 -7.58
CA ASP A 143 -3.22 0.14 -6.61
C ASP A 143 -4.71 0.45 -6.68
N MET A 144 -5.25 0.49 -7.89
CA MET A 144 -6.67 0.73 -8.11
C MET A 144 -7.55 -0.53 -8.00
N GLY A 145 -6.98 -1.75 -7.89
CA GLY A 145 -7.73 -3.01 -7.85
C GLY A 145 -8.43 -3.37 -9.16
N LEU A 146 -7.92 -2.92 -10.30
CA LEU A 146 -8.52 -3.10 -11.62
C LEU A 146 -8.18 -4.47 -12.24
N LEU A 147 -8.69 -5.54 -11.65
CA LEU A 147 -8.39 -6.92 -12.06
C LEU A 147 -8.65 -7.19 -13.55
N LYS A 148 -9.77 -6.69 -14.09
CA LYS A 148 -10.13 -6.93 -15.52
C LYS A 148 -9.11 -6.30 -16.46
N LEU A 149 -8.71 -5.06 -16.20
CA LEU A 149 -7.69 -4.37 -16.99
C LEU A 149 -6.32 -5.04 -16.84
N GLY A 150 -5.92 -5.39 -15.60
CA GLY A 150 -4.69 -6.12 -15.34
C GLY A 150 -4.63 -7.46 -16.07
N LYS A 151 -5.74 -8.23 -16.11
CA LYS A 151 -5.84 -9.45 -16.92
C LYS A 151 -5.68 -9.19 -18.43
N SER A 152 -6.23 -8.09 -18.93
CA SER A 152 -6.10 -7.70 -20.34
C SER A 152 -4.63 -7.38 -20.69
N ILE A 153 -3.95 -6.61 -19.83
CA ILE A 153 -2.52 -6.29 -19.98
C ILE A 153 -1.67 -7.56 -19.89
N HIS A 154 -1.92 -8.44 -18.91
CA HIS A 154 -1.23 -9.73 -18.81
C HIS A 154 -1.43 -10.58 -20.09
N GLY A 155 -2.66 -10.67 -20.59
CA GLY A 155 -2.94 -11.38 -21.85
C GLY A 155 -2.25 -10.77 -23.07
N PHE A 156 -2.03 -9.46 -23.10
CA PHE A 156 -1.23 -8.79 -24.12
C PHE A 156 0.26 -9.16 -24.01
N ILE A 157 0.82 -9.07 -22.80
CA ILE A 157 2.22 -9.42 -22.51
C ILE A 157 2.53 -10.84 -22.96
N LEU A 158 1.70 -11.83 -22.58
CA LEU A 158 1.90 -13.24 -22.95
C LEU A 158 1.92 -13.50 -24.48
N ARG A 159 1.28 -12.65 -25.26
CA ARG A 159 1.24 -12.80 -26.75
C ARG A 159 2.36 -12.07 -27.47
N ARG A 160 3.02 -11.11 -26.82
CA ARG A 160 3.89 -10.15 -27.50
C ARG A 160 5.27 -10.01 -26.91
N LEU A 161 5.44 -10.35 -25.65
CA LEU A 161 6.67 -10.16 -24.91
C LEU A 161 7.13 -11.48 -24.28
N GLU A 162 8.41 -11.62 -24.09
CA GLU A 162 8.96 -12.67 -23.25
C GLU A 162 8.71 -12.37 -21.78
N LEU A 163 8.24 -13.36 -21.04
CA LEU A 163 7.95 -13.20 -19.62
C LEU A 163 9.23 -13.35 -18.80
N ASP A 164 9.90 -12.25 -18.53
CA ASP A 164 11.03 -12.19 -17.60
C ASP A 164 10.56 -12.09 -16.12
N CYS A 165 11.50 -12.16 -15.19
CA CYS A 165 11.20 -12.08 -13.75
C CYS A 165 10.57 -10.75 -13.36
N ILE A 166 10.90 -9.63 -14.02
CA ILE A 166 10.38 -8.30 -13.70
C ILE A 166 8.91 -8.21 -14.06
N LEU A 167 8.55 -8.60 -15.29
CA LEU A 167 7.16 -8.67 -15.73
C LEU A 167 6.38 -9.70 -14.91
N GLY A 168 6.96 -10.88 -14.67
CA GLY A 168 6.36 -11.92 -13.85
C GLY A 168 6.02 -11.43 -12.44
N THR A 169 6.95 -10.77 -11.77
CA THR A 169 6.74 -10.18 -10.44
C THR A 169 5.67 -9.09 -10.47
N SER A 170 5.68 -8.23 -11.49
CA SER A 170 4.71 -7.14 -11.60
C SER A 170 3.28 -7.66 -11.87
N ILE A 171 3.14 -8.72 -12.68
CA ILE A 171 1.85 -9.39 -12.93
C ILE A 171 1.37 -10.10 -11.66
N LEU A 172 2.29 -10.76 -10.92
CA LEU A 172 1.98 -11.42 -9.66
C LEU A 172 1.49 -10.41 -8.62
N ASP A 173 2.19 -9.28 -8.44
CA ASP A 173 1.80 -8.20 -7.53
C ASP A 173 0.43 -7.62 -7.90
N MET A 174 0.18 -7.42 -9.21
CA MET A 174 -1.13 -6.99 -9.70
C MET A 174 -2.23 -7.99 -9.30
N TYR A 175 -2.03 -9.29 -9.50
CA TYR A 175 -3.02 -10.29 -9.11
C TYR A 175 -3.21 -10.34 -7.59
N SER A 176 -2.11 -10.29 -6.84
CA SER A 176 -2.11 -10.23 -5.39
C SER A 176 -2.97 -9.06 -4.88
N LYS A 177 -2.66 -7.85 -5.31
CA LYS A 177 -3.34 -6.62 -4.88
C LYS A 177 -4.77 -6.47 -5.44
N CYS A 178 -5.12 -7.19 -6.51
CA CYS A 178 -6.49 -7.28 -7.02
C CYS A 178 -7.31 -8.44 -6.42
N GLY A 179 -6.79 -9.15 -5.42
CA GLY A 179 -7.52 -10.19 -4.69
C GLY A 179 -7.66 -11.51 -5.46
N SER A 180 -6.75 -11.82 -6.39
CA SER A 180 -6.81 -13.02 -7.22
C SER A 180 -5.61 -13.95 -6.96
N LEU A 181 -5.54 -14.49 -5.72
CA LEU A 181 -4.48 -15.41 -5.29
C LEU A 181 -4.30 -16.60 -6.24
N GLU A 182 -5.42 -17.20 -6.70
CA GLU A 182 -5.36 -18.33 -7.65
C GLU A 182 -4.64 -17.97 -8.96
N SER A 183 -4.88 -16.75 -9.49
CA SER A 183 -4.19 -16.30 -10.72
C SER A 183 -2.72 -15.99 -10.45
N ALA A 184 -2.38 -15.48 -9.26
CA ALA A 184 -0.99 -15.27 -8.84
C ALA A 184 -0.24 -16.62 -8.75
N GLN A 185 -0.86 -17.63 -8.14
CA GLN A 185 -0.29 -18.98 -8.05
C GLN A 185 -0.07 -19.61 -9.41
N LYS A 186 -1.09 -19.57 -10.29
CA LYS A 186 -0.96 -20.11 -11.66
C LYS A 186 0.16 -19.44 -12.47
N LEU A 187 0.36 -18.14 -12.26
CA LEU A 187 1.49 -17.42 -12.88
C LEU A 187 2.82 -17.89 -12.31
N PHE A 188 2.92 -17.93 -10.98
CA PHE A 188 4.12 -18.37 -10.29
C PHE A 188 4.56 -19.77 -10.73
N ASP A 189 3.60 -20.70 -10.86
CA ASP A 189 3.87 -22.08 -11.31
C ASP A 189 4.36 -22.15 -12.78
N ARG A 190 3.97 -21.18 -13.61
CA ARG A 190 4.35 -21.11 -15.02
C ARG A 190 5.75 -20.53 -15.27
N VAL A 191 6.23 -19.68 -14.38
CA VAL A 191 7.56 -19.07 -14.53
C VAL A 191 8.61 -20.12 -14.22
N SER A 192 9.38 -20.51 -15.24
CA SER A 192 10.38 -21.57 -15.15
C SER A 192 11.65 -21.14 -14.42
N SER A 193 12.08 -19.88 -14.60
CA SER A 193 13.24 -19.31 -13.92
C SER A 193 12.73 -18.31 -12.87
N ARG A 194 12.71 -18.71 -11.60
CA ARG A 194 12.25 -17.89 -10.48
C ARG A 194 13.45 -17.33 -9.75
N ASP A 195 13.53 -16.01 -9.67
CA ASP A 195 14.49 -15.32 -8.80
C ASP A 195 13.95 -15.14 -7.38
N LEU A 196 14.81 -14.68 -6.48
CA LEU A 196 14.43 -14.46 -5.08
C LEU A 196 13.31 -13.43 -4.93
N VAL A 197 13.23 -12.44 -5.83
CA VAL A 197 12.22 -11.38 -5.79
C VAL A 197 10.83 -11.96 -6.08
N LEU A 198 10.72 -12.85 -7.06
CA LEU A 198 9.45 -13.51 -7.41
C LEU A 198 8.99 -14.46 -6.28
N TRP A 199 9.92 -15.21 -5.64
CA TRP A 199 9.61 -16.00 -4.45
C TRP A 199 9.09 -15.14 -3.31
N ASN A 200 9.79 -14.04 -3.00
CA ASN A 200 9.38 -13.11 -1.94
C ASN A 200 8.01 -12.50 -2.23
N ALA A 201 7.72 -12.16 -3.49
CA ALA A 201 6.43 -11.64 -3.90
C ALA A 201 5.29 -12.67 -3.71
N MET A 202 5.54 -13.96 -4.00
CA MET A 202 4.53 -15.01 -3.80
C MET A 202 4.29 -15.31 -2.32
N ILE A 203 5.35 -15.36 -1.49
CA ILE A 203 5.25 -15.49 -0.03
C ILE A 203 4.43 -14.33 0.56
N ALA A 204 4.72 -13.09 0.16
CA ALA A 204 3.97 -11.92 0.58
C ALA A 204 2.51 -11.94 0.11
N CYS A 205 2.27 -12.41 -1.12
CA CYS A 205 0.91 -12.61 -1.66
C CYS A 205 0.10 -13.55 -0.78
N CYS A 206 0.64 -14.72 -0.41
CA CYS A 206 -0.01 -15.64 0.50
C CYS A 206 -0.33 -14.96 1.84
N GLY A 207 0.63 -14.17 2.39
CA GLY A 207 0.45 -13.45 3.64
C GLY A 207 -0.68 -12.44 3.61
N THR A 208 -0.76 -11.62 2.57
CA THR A 208 -1.83 -10.62 2.42
C THR A 208 -3.22 -11.24 2.27
N HIS A 209 -3.29 -12.48 1.84
CA HIS A 209 -4.52 -13.28 1.74
C HIS A 209 -4.82 -14.16 2.96
N GLY A 210 -4.03 -14.04 4.05
CA GLY A 210 -4.22 -14.83 5.28
C GLY A 210 -3.85 -16.31 5.13
N ARG A 211 -2.99 -16.66 4.16
CA ARG A 211 -2.55 -18.02 3.87
C ARG A 211 -1.13 -18.28 4.41
N GLY A 212 -0.93 -18.09 5.71
CA GLY A 212 0.37 -18.20 6.36
C GLY A 212 1.03 -19.56 6.22
N HIS A 213 0.26 -20.66 6.29
CA HIS A 213 0.79 -22.01 6.08
C HIS A 213 1.31 -22.21 4.65
N ASP A 214 0.62 -21.64 3.64
CA ASP A 214 1.10 -21.70 2.25
C ASP A 214 2.37 -20.87 2.07
N ALA A 215 2.44 -19.70 2.72
CA ALA A 215 3.66 -18.87 2.74
C ALA A 215 4.85 -19.62 3.36
N LEU A 216 4.61 -20.35 4.44
CA LEU A 216 5.63 -21.18 5.09
C LEU A 216 6.06 -22.34 4.19
N ALA A 217 5.14 -23.00 3.51
CA ALA A 217 5.45 -24.08 2.56
C ALA A 217 6.31 -23.56 1.39
N LEU A 218 5.95 -22.39 0.82
CA LEU A 218 6.75 -21.73 -0.23
C LEU A 218 8.15 -21.36 0.25
N PHE A 219 8.29 -20.86 1.48
CA PHE A 219 9.59 -20.57 2.06
C PHE A 219 10.46 -21.84 2.22
N GLN A 220 9.83 -22.95 2.64
CA GLN A 220 10.53 -24.23 2.74
C GLN A 220 10.92 -24.78 1.35
N GLU A 221 10.11 -24.55 0.34
CA GLU A 221 10.42 -24.89 -1.05
C GLU A 221 11.58 -24.03 -1.58
N LEU A 222 11.56 -22.72 -1.35
CA LEU A 222 12.67 -21.81 -1.67
C LEU A 222 13.99 -22.32 -1.10
N ASN A 223 14.03 -22.71 0.17
CA ASN A 223 15.26 -23.24 0.81
C ASN A 223 15.79 -24.50 0.12
N LYS A 224 14.90 -25.33 -0.46
CA LYS A 224 15.33 -26.54 -1.21
C LYS A 224 15.94 -26.20 -2.57
N THR A 225 15.71 -25.02 -3.13
CA THR A 225 16.30 -24.60 -4.41
C THR A 225 17.77 -24.24 -4.30
N GLY A 226 18.31 -24.08 -3.08
CA GLY A 226 19.68 -23.61 -2.83
C GLY A 226 19.86 -22.10 -2.90
N MET A 227 18.81 -21.33 -3.14
CA MET A 227 18.83 -19.86 -3.02
C MET A 227 18.94 -19.45 -1.56
N ASN A 228 19.76 -18.45 -1.27
CA ASN A 228 19.90 -17.92 0.07
C ASN A 228 18.80 -16.87 0.36
N PRO A 229 17.92 -17.11 1.35
CA PRO A 229 16.99 -16.09 1.82
C PRO A 229 17.71 -14.83 2.28
N ASP A 230 17.08 -13.69 2.07
CA ASP A 230 17.58 -12.37 2.46
C ASP A 230 16.64 -11.67 3.47
N HIS A 231 16.97 -10.43 3.84
CA HIS A 231 16.13 -9.61 4.72
C HIS A 231 14.69 -9.46 4.19
N ALA A 232 14.50 -9.34 2.89
CA ALA A 232 13.18 -9.19 2.28
C ALA A 232 12.38 -10.50 2.34
N THR A 233 13.05 -11.63 2.19
CA THR A 233 12.45 -12.98 2.34
C THR A 233 11.88 -13.15 3.74
N PHE A 234 12.68 -12.88 4.78
CA PHE A 234 12.21 -12.99 6.17
C PHE A 234 11.14 -11.96 6.52
N ALA A 235 11.23 -10.74 6.00
CA ALA A 235 10.17 -9.75 6.18
C ALA A 235 8.84 -10.23 5.57
N SER A 236 8.87 -10.82 4.36
CA SER A 236 7.69 -11.38 3.70
C SER A 236 7.11 -12.57 4.48
N LEU A 237 7.97 -13.49 4.95
CA LEU A 237 7.55 -14.64 5.76
C LEU A 237 6.93 -14.21 7.09
N LEU A 238 7.65 -13.40 7.88
CA LEU A 238 7.18 -12.95 9.20
C LEU A 238 5.89 -12.13 9.08
N SER A 239 5.75 -11.31 8.04
CA SER A 239 4.50 -10.60 7.75
C SER A 239 3.36 -11.57 7.45
N ALA A 240 3.60 -12.63 6.69
CA ALA A 240 2.61 -13.65 6.38
C ALA A 240 2.16 -14.41 7.64
N LEU A 241 3.11 -14.77 8.50
CA LEU A 241 2.85 -15.43 9.78
C LEU A 241 2.08 -14.49 10.73
N SER A 242 2.46 -13.19 10.77
CA SER A 242 1.74 -12.17 11.53
C SER A 242 0.30 -12.01 11.07
N HIS A 243 0.06 -11.96 9.77
CA HIS A 243 -1.30 -11.82 9.25
C HIS A 243 -2.18 -13.06 9.46
N SER A 244 -1.58 -14.21 9.72
CA SER A 244 -2.30 -15.49 9.90
C SER A 244 -2.35 -15.95 11.35
N GLY A 245 -1.79 -15.20 12.30
CA GLY A 245 -1.80 -15.54 13.71
C GLY A 245 -0.95 -16.76 14.09
N LEU A 246 0.04 -17.11 13.27
CA LEU A 246 0.92 -18.25 13.47
C LEU A 246 2.06 -17.87 14.43
N VAL A 247 1.73 -17.82 15.73
CA VAL A 247 2.62 -17.26 16.78
C VAL A 247 3.88 -18.10 16.96
N GLU A 248 3.73 -19.40 17.12
CA GLU A 248 4.87 -20.28 17.40
C GLU A 248 5.83 -20.36 16.22
N GLU A 249 5.28 -20.42 15.00
CA GLU A 249 6.07 -20.38 13.77
C GLU A 249 6.75 -19.01 13.61
N GLY A 250 6.07 -17.91 13.96
CA GLY A 250 6.64 -16.57 13.91
C GLY A 250 7.84 -16.41 14.84
N LYS A 251 7.71 -16.85 16.09
CA LYS A 251 8.81 -16.86 17.08
C LYS A 251 9.96 -17.73 16.60
N LEU A 252 9.66 -18.94 16.15
CA LEU A 252 10.65 -19.89 15.65
C LEU A 252 11.47 -19.30 14.50
N TRP A 253 10.82 -18.76 13.48
CA TRP A 253 11.51 -18.25 12.30
C TRP A 253 12.20 -16.91 12.55
N PHE A 254 11.72 -16.09 13.47
CA PHE A 254 12.43 -14.89 13.90
C PHE A 254 13.75 -15.23 14.60
N ASP A 255 13.77 -16.27 15.42
CA ASP A 255 14.97 -16.75 16.09
C ASP A 255 15.97 -17.43 15.10
N ARG A 256 15.45 -18.31 14.25
CA ARG A 256 16.23 -19.04 13.23
C ARG A 256 16.87 -18.12 12.20
N MET A 257 16.24 -16.99 11.88
CA MET A 257 16.79 -15.98 10.96
C MET A 257 18.20 -15.56 11.35
N SER A 258 18.44 -15.34 12.64
CA SER A 258 19.77 -14.97 13.15
C SER A 258 20.70 -16.16 13.32
N LYS A 259 20.19 -17.26 13.89
CA LYS A 259 21.01 -18.41 14.29
C LYS A 259 21.43 -19.29 13.13
N GLU A 260 20.55 -19.49 12.15
CA GLU A 260 20.80 -20.41 11.04
C GLU A 260 21.20 -19.69 9.75
N PHE A 261 20.62 -18.49 9.51
CA PHE A 261 20.87 -17.75 8.27
C PHE A 261 21.82 -16.55 8.45
N GLY A 262 22.22 -16.24 9.69
CA GLY A 262 23.14 -15.14 9.97
C GLY A 262 22.56 -13.73 9.68
N ILE A 263 21.26 -13.63 9.49
CA ILE A 263 20.57 -12.38 9.16
C ILE A 263 20.19 -11.67 10.46
N LYS A 264 20.80 -10.52 10.73
CA LYS A 264 20.44 -9.72 11.91
C LYS A 264 19.05 -9.09 11.75
N PRO A 265 18.17 -9.17 12.76
CA PRO A 265 16.87 -8.53 12.68
C PRO A 265 16.98 -7.03 12.43
N ALA A 266 16.25 -6.55 11.44
CA ALA A 266 16.09 -5.13 11.12
C ALA A 266 14.66 -4.67 11.53
N GLU A 267 14.40 -3.37 11.49
CA GLU A 267 13.13 -2.76 11.85
C GLU A 267 11.90 -3.52 11.33
N LYS A 268 11.89 -3.86 10.03
CA LYS A 268 10.74 -4.55 9.39
C LYS A 268 10.43 -5.90 10.04
N HIS A 269 11.45 -6.64 10.48
CA HIS A 269 11.27 -7.92 11.16
C HIS A 269 10.68 -7.74 12.56
N TYR A 270 11.17 -6.73 13.31
CA TYR A 270 10.62 -6.38 14.62
C TYR A 270 9.16 -5.92 14.51
N VAL A 271 8.82 -5.09 13.53
CA VAL A 271 7.43 -4.69 13.29
C VAL A 271 6.52 -5.90 13.10
N CYS A 272 6.94 -6.89 12.29
CA CYS A 272 6.13 -8.08 12.04
C CYS A 272 5.96 -8.95 13.28
N ILE A 273 7.03 -9.20 14.04
CA ILE A 273 6.93 -10.09 15.22
C ILE A 273 6.21 -9.40 16.39
N VAL A 274 6.41 -8.09 16.59
CA VAL A 274 5.69 -7.31 17.59
C VAL A 274 4.19 -7.23 17.23
N ASP A 275 3.85 -6.99 15.97
CA ASP A 275 2.45 -7.00 15.50
C ASP A 275 1.79 -8.38 15.72
N LEU A 276 2.52 -9.48 15.44
CA LEU A 276 2.06 -10.85 15.68
C LEU A 276 1.75 -11.10 17.16
N LEU A 277 2.71 -10.86 18.04
CA LEU A 277 2.57 -11.07 19.47
C LEU A 277 1.44 -10.20 20.06
N ALA A 278 1.47 -8.92 19.74
CA ALA A 278 0.51 -7.96 20.27
C ALA A 278 -0.93 -8.25 19.82
N ARG A 279 -1.15 -8.65 18.56
CA ARG A 279 -2.48 -9.08 18.07
C ARG A 279 -2.96 -10.37 18.71
N SER A 280 -2.05 -11.27 19.05
CA SER A 280 -2.38 -12.56 19.70
C SER A 280 -2.64 -12.40 21.20
N GLY A 281 -2.64 -11.17 21.72
CA GLY A 281 -2.85 -10.89 23.14
C GLY A 281 -1.59 -11.00 24.01
N LEU A 282 -0.45 -11.38 23.43
CA LEU A 282 0.84 -11.49 24.11
C LEU A 282 1.55 -10.12 24.16
N VAL A 283 0.83 -9.12 24.66
CA VAL A 283 1.26 -7.72 24.61
C VAL A 283 2.49 -7.48 25.49
N GLU A 284 2.55 -8.11 26.65
CA GLU A 284 3.69 -8.04 27.57
C GLU A 284 4.94 -8.64 26.93
N GLU A 285 4.84 -9.80 26.30
CA GLU A 285 5.95 -10.44 25.59
C GLU A 285 6.44 -9.57 24.41
N ALA A 286 5.51 -8.94 23.70
CA ALA A 286 5.83 -8.00 22.63
C ALA A 286 6.62 -6.78 23.17
N ASN A 287 6.24 -6.27 24.35
CA ASN A 287 6.95 -5.18 25.01
C ASN A 287 8.34 -5.60 25.48
N ASP A 288 8.48 -6.79 26.07
CA ASP A 288 9.77 -7.33 26.51
C ASP A 288 10.75 -7.53 25.35
N LEU A 289 10.24 -8.04 24.22
CA LEU A 289 11.02 -8.14 22.99
C LEU A 289 11.51 -6.77 22.53
N LEU A 290 10.67 -5.76 22.60
CA LEU A 290 11.00 -4.39 22.19
C LEU A 290 12.06 -3.76 23.10
N VAL A 291 11.98 -4.00 24.42
CA VAL A 291 13.00 -3.57 25.38
C VAL A 291 14.35 -4.28 25.14
N SER A 292 14.32 -5.52 24.67
CA SER A 292 15.52 -6.30 24.36
C SER A 292 16.23 -5.93 23.05
N MET A 293 15.64 -5.01 22.24
CA MET A 293 16.24 -4.57 20.97
C MET A 293 17.59 -3.90 21.20
N GLN A 294 18.58 -4.23 20.34
CA GLN A 294 19.91 -3.62 20.38
C GLN A 294 19.95 -2.18 19.85
N THR A 295 18.90 -1.76 19.17
CA THR A 295 18.75 -0.43 18.58
C THR A 295 17.48 0.22 19.14
N GLU A 296 17.42 1.54 19.17
CA GLU A 296 16.20 2.24 19.57
C GLU A 296 15.03 1.85 18.65
N PRO A 297 13.87 1.46 19.22
CA PRO A 297 12.69 1.15 18.42
C PRO A 297 12.20 2.36 17.65
N THR A 298 11.90 2.17 16.38
CA THR A 298 11.32 3.22 15.53
C THR A 298 9.83 3.43 15.84
N ILE A 299 9.26 4.54 15.35
CA ILE A 299 7.82 4.83 15.48
C ILE A 299 6.98 3.66 14.95
N ALA A 300 7.42 2.98 13.88
CA ALA A 300 6.66 1.87 13.29
C ALA A 300 6.52 0.68 14.25
N VAL A 301 7.56 0.37 15.02
CA VAL A 301 7.52 -0.71 16.04
C VAL A 301 6.61 -0.31 17.20
N TRP A 302 6.71 0.93 17.69
CA TRP A 302 5.84 1.46 18.73
C TRP A 302 4.37 1.47 18.32
N VAL A 303 4.06 1.84 17.07
CA VAL A 303 2.71 1.82 16.50
C VAL A 303 2.13 0.40 16.43
N ALA A 304 2.94 -0.60 16.09
CA ALA A 304 2.51 -2.00 16.13
C ALA A 304 2.10 -2.43 17.54
N LEU A 305 2.92 -2.13 18.54
CA LEU A 305 2.63 -2.44 19.95
C LEU A 305 1.42 -1.64 20.46
N LEU A 306 1.33 -0.34 20.16
CA LEU A 306 0.20 0.52 20.56
C LEU A 306 -1.14 -0.01 19.99
N SER A 307 -1.12 -0.48 18.73
CA SER A 307 -2.30 -1.10 18.12
C SER A 307 -2.73 -2.36 18.88
N GLY A 308 -1.77 -3.18 19.30
CA GLY A 308 -2.02 -4.35 20.12
C GLY A 308 -2.57 -3.98 21.52
N CYS A 309 -2.02 -2.98 22.15
CA CYS A 309 -2.52 -2.47 23.43
C CYS A 309 -3.98 -2.03 23.34
N LEU A 310 -4.34 -1.29 22.28
CA LEU A 310 -5.71 -0.84 22.06
C LEU A 310 -6.67 -2.01 21.84
N ASN A 311 -6.30 -2.97 20.99
CA ASN A 311 -7.14 -4.13 20.69
C ASN A 311 -7.37 -5.03 21.90
N ASN A 312 -6.35 -5.18 22.77
CA ASN A 312 -6.40 -6.05 23.93
C ASN A 312 -6.75 -5.29 25.24
N LYS A 313 -7.16 -4.01 25.14
CA LYS A 313 -7.56 -3.17 26.28
C LYS A 313 -6.46 -3.02 27.35
N LYS A 314 -5.17 -3.13 26.97
CA LYS A 314 -4.01 -2.89 27.81
C LYS A 314 -3.70 -1.38 27.86
N LEU A 315 -4.64 -0.60 28.42
CA LEU A 315 -4.65 0.85 28.28
C LEU A 315 -3.49 1.54 29.01
N GLU A 316 -3.08 1.06 30.20
CA GLU A 316 -1.96 1.64 30.96
C GLU A 316 -0.63 1.53 30.20
N LEU A 317 -0.32 0.34 29.67
CA LEU A 317 0.87 0.16 28.84
C LEU A 317 0.76 1.00 27.55
N GLY A 318 -0.42 1.02 26.96
CA GLY A 318 -0.70 1.83 25.77
C GLY A 318 -0.45 3.32 25.98
N GLU A 319 -0.80 3.87 27.16
CA GLU A 319 -0.54 5.26 27.50
C GLU A 319 0.95 5.58 27.56
N ASN A 320 1.74 4.72 28.20
CA ASN A 320 3.19 4.88 28.27
C ASN A 320 3.83 4.87 26.87
N ILE A 321 3.32 4.01 25.98
CA ILE A 321 3.78 3.94 24.59
C ILE A 321 3.35 5.17 23.81
N ALA A 322 2.11 5.63 24.00
CA ALA A 322 1.60 6.84 23.35
C ALA A 322 2.43 8.09 23.74
N GLU A 323 2.86 8.20 24.98
CA GLU A 323 3.76 9.28 25.44
C GLU A 323 5.11 9.23 24.72
N LYS A 324 5.75 8.05 24.62
CA LYS A 324 6.99 7.87 23.84
C LYS A 324 6.84 8.23 22.38
N ILE A 325 5.72 7.87 21.76
CA ILE A 325 5.43 8.24 20.37
C ILE A 325 5.32 9.77 20.24
N LEU A 326 4.61 10.42 21.15
CA LEU A 326 4.44 11.89 21.13
C LEU A 326 5.75 12.65 21.37
N GLU A 327 6.66 12.12 22.22
CA GLU A 327 8.01 12.69 22.43
C GLU A 327 8.81 12.77 21.13
N SER A 328 8.62 11.81 20.23
CA SER A 328 9.26 11.81 18.90
C SER A 328 8.65 12.82 17.90
N ARG A 329 7.60 13.54 18.30
CA ARG A 329 6.87 14.54 17.49
C ARG A 329 6.46 14.01 16.11
N PRO A 330 5.64 12.95 16.02
CA PRO A 330 5.25 12.37 14.75
C PRO A 330 4.43 13.37 13.92
N GLU A 331 4.78 13.49 12.64
CA GLU A 331 4.00 14.29 11.68
C GLU A 331 2.87 13.46 11.02
N ASP A 332 2.93 12.14 11.13
CA ASP A 332 1.94 11.23 10.54
C ASP A 332 0.59 11.31 11.29
N ILE A 333 -0.43 11.77 10.56
CA ILE A 333 -1.80 11.90 11.09
C ILE A 333 -2.37 10.54 11.51
N GLY A 334 -2.01 9.45 10.84
CA GLY A 334 -2.46 8.09 11.18
C GLY A 334 -1.94 7.65 12.55
N VAL A 335 -0.69 7.98 12.85
CA VAL A 335 -0.06 7.74 14.16
C VAL A 335 -0.76 8.57 15.25
N LEU A 336 -0.95 9.86 15.02
CA LEU A 336 -1.65 10.75 15.97
C LEU A 336 -3.12 10.33 16.17
N ALA A 337 -3.78 9.83 15.12
CA ALA A 337 -5.13 9.30 15.23
C ALA A 337 -5.19 8.04 16.10
N LEU A 338 -4.22 7.13 15.97
CA LEU A 338 -4.12 5.93 16.82
C LEU A 338 -3.91 6.31 18.29
N VAL A 339 -3.01 7.25 18.57
CA VAL A 339 -2.79 7.81 19.93
C VAL A 339 -4.08 8.43 20.48
N SER A 340 -4.78 9.25 19.67
CA SER A 340 -6.08 9.82 20.05
C SER A 340 -7.12 8.75 20.37
N ASN A 341 -7.16 7.65 19.58
CA ASN A 341 -8.09 6.55 19.82
C ASN A 341 -7.79 5.79 21.11
N LEU A 342 -6.50 5.59 21.44
CA LEU A 342 -6.11 5.00 22.72
C LEU A 342 -6.59 5.86 23.90
N TYR A 343 -6.32 7.17 23.88
CA TYR A 343 -6.76 8.07 24.94
C TYR A 343 -8.28 8.13 25.05
N ALA A 344 -9.01 8.03 23.93
CA ALA A 344 -10.47 7.96 23.94
C ALA A 344 -10.97 6.65 24.57
N ALA A 345 -10.34 5.51 24.27
CA ALA A 345 -10.62 4.23 24.93
C ALA A 345 -10.34 4.28 26.43
N ALA A 346 -9.30 5.00 26.85
CA ALA A 346 -8.95 5.26 28.25
C ALA A 346 -9.83 6.36 28.89
N LYS A 347 -10.78 6.96 28.16
CA LYS A 347 -11.65 8.08 28.57
C LYS A 347 -10.88 9.35 29.01
N LYS A 348 -9.65 9.55 28.52
CA LYS A 348 -8.80 10.72 28.80
C LYS A 348 -9.04 11.82 27.76
N TRP A 349 -10.20 12.47 27.84
CA TRP A 349 -10.67 13.43 26.84
C TRP A 349 -9.78 14.67 26.68
N ASP A 350 -9.04 15.07 27.71
CA ASP A 350 -8.06 16.17 27.62
C ASP A 350 -6.92 15.80 26.69
N LYS A 351 -6.31 14.60 26.86
CA LYS A 351 -5.25 14.09 25.98
C LYS A 351 -5.76 13.84 24.55
N VAL A 352 -7.04 13.46 24.38
CA VAL A 352 -7.67 13.37 23.05
C VAL A 352 -7.68 14.73 22.36
N ARG A 353 -8.03 15.82 23.09
CA ARG A 353 -8.03 17.17 22.51
C ARG A 353 -6.62 17.62 22.11
N GLU A 354 -5.61 17.32 22.92
CA GLU A 354 -4.21 17.62 22.61
C GLU A 354 -3.74 16.89 21.35
N ALA A 355 -3.94 15.57 21.25
CA ALA A 355 -3.58 14.78 20.08
C ALA A 355 -4.28 15.28 18.81
N ARG A 356 -5.58 15.62 18.90
CA ARG A 356 -6.34 16.19 17.76
C ARG A 356 -5.89 17.60 17.38
N LYS A 357 -5.39 18.38 18.34
CA LYS A 357 -4.78 19.68 18.06
C LYS A 357 -3.49 19.53 17.27
N LEU A 358 -2.60 18.61 17.68
CA LEU A 358 -1.38 18.28 16.93
C LEU A 358 -1.69 17.86 15.48
N MET A 359 -2.76 17.06 15.26
CA MET A 359 -3.22 16.70 13.91
C MET A 359 -3.64 17.91 13.06
N LYS A 360 -4.22 18.94 13.68
CA LYS A 360 -4.59 20.17 12.96
C LYS A 360 -3.37 21.05 12.65
N ASP A 361 -2.45 21.13 13.61
CA ASP A 361 -1.27 21.98 13.54
C ASP A 361 -0.25 21.43 12.51
N SER A 362 -0.27 20.12 12.20
CA SER A 362 0.59 19.50 11.18
C SER A 362 0.29 19.98 9.75
N GLY A 363 -0.81 20.73 9.54
CA GLY A 363 -1.20 21.27 8.23
C GLY A 363 -1.61 20.25 7.18
N SER A 364 -1.47 18.96 7.48
CA SER A 364 -1.85 17.87 6.57
C SER A 364 -3.36 17.59 6.68
N LYS A 365 -4.03 17.47 5.55
CA LYS A 365 -5.46 17.11 5.53
C LYS A 365 -5.62 15.61 5.78
N LYS A 366 -6.37 15.25 6.83
CA LYS A 366 -6.78 13.87 7.05
C LYS A 366 -7.62 13.38 5.86
N VAL A 367 -7.14 12.36 5.16
CA VAL A 367 -7.95 11.68 4.13
C VAL A 367 -9.09 10.94 4.83
N PRO A 368 -10.36 11.20 4.49
CA PRO A 368 -11.48 10.48 5.08
C PRO A 368 -11.41 8.97 4.75
N GLY A 369 -12.01 8.15 5.62
CA GLY A 369 -12.20 6.74 5.33
C GLY A 369 -13.18 6.58 4.17
N TYR A 370 -12.74 5.96 3.08
CA TYR A 370 -13.61 5.67 1.94
C TYR A 370 -13.54 4.20 1.53
N SER A 371 -14.56 3.76 0.82
CA SER A 371 -14.62 2.44 0.19
C SER A 371 -14.96 2.57 -1.29
N LEU A 372 -14.28 1.78 -2.10
CA LEU A 372 -14.47 1.71 -3.55
C LEU A 372 -15.10 0.39 -3.93
N ILE A 373 -15.96 0.40 -4.93
CA ILE A 373 -16.49 -0.78 -5.60
C ILE A 373 -16.61 -0.52 -7.11
N ASP A 374 -16.22 -1.49 -7.91
CA ASP A 374 -16.39 -1.45 -9.36
C ASP A 374 -17.65 -2.22 -9.77
N VAL A 375 -18.61 -1.51 -10.36
CA VAL A 375 -19.85 -2.11 -10.88
C VAL A 375 -20.01 -1.74 -12.35
N ARG A 376 -20.14 -2.74 -13.22
CA ARG A 376 -20.30 -2.57 -14.69
C ARG A 376 -19.19 -1.72 -15.33
N GLY A 377 -17.97 -1.78 -14.80
CA GLY A 377 -16.82 -1.03 -15.29
C GLY A 377 -16.76 0.42 -14.85
N MET A 378 -17.67 0.86 -13.99
CA MET A 378 -17.62 2.18 -13.33
C MET A 378 -17.24 2.03 -11.87
N ARG A 379 -16.35 2.92 -11.42
CA ARG A 379 -15.92 3.00 -10.03
C ARG A 379 -16.84 3.91 -9.25
N HIS A 380 -17.31 3.43 -8.11
CA HIS A 380 -18.11 4.17 -7.15
C HIS A 380 -17.35 4.29 -5.84
N THR A 381 -17.32 5.52 -5.31
CA THR A 381 -16.68 5.86 -4.03
C THR A 381 -17.73 6.14 -2.99
N PHE A 382 -17.57 5.58 -1.81
CA PHE A 382 -18.43 5.79 -0.67
C PHE A 382 -17.62 6.32 0.50
N VAL A 383 -18.10 7.42 1.07
CA VAL A 383 -17.59 8.00 2.31
C VAL A 383 -18.73 8.02 3.32
N MET A 384 -18.40 7.86 4.60
CA MET A 384 -19.43 7.97 5.65
C MET A 384 -20.07 9.36 5.60
N GLU A 385 -21.39 9.42 5.76
CA GLU A 385 -22.21 10.66 5.71
C GLU A 385 -22.28 11.36 4.34
N ASP A 386 -21.63 10.86 3.30
CA ASP A 386 -21.78 11.42 1.95
C ASP A 386 -23.11 11.00 1.34
N GLN A 387 -23.94 11.98 0.98
CA GLN A 387 -25.25 11.80 0.38
C GLN A 387 -25.25 12.09 -1.14
N SER A 388 -24.08 12.34 -1.72
CA SER A 388 -23.98 12.80 -3.11
C SER A 388 -24.31 11.72 -4.16
N HIS A 389 -24.28 10.44 -3.77
CA HIS A 389 -24.53 9.35 -4.72
C HIS A 389 -25.99 9.33 -5.22
N PRO A 390 -26.23 9.24 -6.55
CA PRO A 390 -27.60 9.29 -7.11
C PRO A 390 -28.58 8.27 -6.50
N GLN A 391 -28.11 7.07 -6.13
CA GLN A 391 -28.90 6.01 -5.50
C GLN A 391 -28.83 6.02 -3.97
N HIS A 392 -28.53 7.15 -3.35
CA HIS A 392 -28.30 7.22 -1.89
C HIS A 392 -29.46 6.61 -1.08
N GLN A 393 -30.71 6.95 -1.43
CA GLN A 393 -31.89 6.48 -0.70
C GLN A 393 -32.11 4.96 -0.81
N GLU A 394 -31.88 4.40 -2.00
CA GLU A 394 -31.96 2.94 -2.22
C GLU A 394 -30.85 2.20 -1.46
N ILE A 395 -29.65 2.78 -1.42
CA ILE A 395 -28.51 2.23 -0.68
C ILE A 395 -28.83 2.17 0.81
N LEU A 396 -29.36 3.24 1.40
CA LEU A 396 -29.76 3.26 2.82
C LEU A 396 -30.84 2.21 3.14
N LYS A 397 -31.84 2.05 2.27
CA LYS A 397 -32.85 0.99 2.40
C LYS A 397 -32.23 -0.40 2.32
N MET A 398 -31.21 -0.58 1.45
CA MET A 398 -30.49 -1.85 1.32
C MET A 398 -29.56 -2.13 2.50
N VAL A 399 -29.02 -1.12 3.18
CA VAL A 399 -28.27 -1.28 4.44
C VAL A 399 -29.21 -1.76 5.57
N ALA A 400 -30.42 -1.19 5.67
CA ALA A 400 -31.37 -1.50 6.73
C ALA A 400 -31.92 -2.94 6.68
N LYS A 401 -32.00 -3.54 5.49
CA LYS A 401 -32.49 -4.91 5.30
C LYS A 401 -31.66 -5.97 6.05
N PRO A 402 -30.35 -6.14 5.75
CA PRO A 402 -29.50 -7.06 6.49
C PRO A 402 -29.41 -6.74 7.98
N ASP A 403 -29.47 -5.46 8.38
CA ASP A 403 -29.40 -5.04 9.79
C ASP A 403 -30.53 -5.66 10.62
N SER A 404 -31.75 -5.65 10.08
CA SER A 404 -32.89 -6.29 10.75
C SER A 404 -32.70 -7.81 10.89
N GLU A 405 -32.17 -8.46 9.85
CA GLU A 405 -31.93 -9.91 9.88
C GLU A 405 -30.75 -10.30 10.77
N MET A 406 -29.65 -9.52 10.74
CA MET A 406 -28.50 -9.72 11.61
C MET A 406 -28.88 -9.65 13.09
N ARG A 407 -29.74 -8.70 13.49
CA ARG A 407 -30.24 -8.59 14.88
C ARG A 407 -31.05 -9.82 15.28
N LYS A 408 -31.88 -10.37 14.38
CA LYS A 408 -32.60 -11.65 14.62
C LYS A 408 -31.65 -12.85 14.77
N MET A 409 -30.49 -12.79 14.13
CA MET A 409 -29.44 -13.81 14.21
C MET A 409 -28.51 -13.61 15.42
N GLY A 410 -28.77 -12.62 16.28
CA GLY A 410 -28.00 -12.36 17.50
C GLY A 410 -26.81 -11.42 17.32
N HIS A 411 -26.68 -10.70 16.19
CA HIS A 411 -25.67 -9.69 16.03
C HIS A 411 -25.94 -8.49 16.95
N VAL A 412 -24.93 -8.08 17.72
CA VAL A 412 -24.94 -6.90 18.58
C VAL A 412 -23.89 -5.92 18.05
N PRO A 413 -24.25 -4.68 17.69
CA PRO A 413 -23.29 -3.66 17.27
C PRO A 413 -22.23 -3.40 18.34
N ARG A 414 -20.97 -3.38 17.93
CA ARG A 414 -19.83 -3.14 18.83
C ARG A 414 -19.49 -1.66 18.85
N THR A 415 -20.22 -0.90 19.68
CA THR A 415 -20.10 0.56 19.81
C THR A 415 -18.75 1.03 20.37
N GLU A 416 -17.97 0.12 20.96
CA GLU A 416 -16.61 0.37 21.46
C GLU A 416 -15.63 0.85 20.35
N PHE A 417 -15.95 0.61 19.08
CA PHE A 417 -15.16 1.09 17.94
C PHE A 417 -15.50 2.53 17.52
N VAL A 418 -16.48 3.17 18.17
CA VAL A 418 -16.79 4.59 17.95
C VAL A 418 -16.09 5.43 19.02
N TYR A 419 -14.94 6.00 18.66
CA TYR A 419 -14.09 6.81 19.55
C TYR A 419 -14.59 8.26 19.67
N HIS A 420 -15.90 8.43 19.85
CA HIS A 420 -16.56 9.70 20.09
C HIS A 420 -17.44 9.60 21.34
N ASP A 421 -17.50 10.68 22.09
CA ASP A 421 -18.37 10.79 23.26
C ASP A 421 -19.81 11.11 22.82
N LEU A 422 -20.54 10.05 22.50
CA LEU A 422 -21.90 10.10 21.96
C LEU A 422 -22.78 9.06 22.66
N GLU A 423 -24.09 9.27 22.63
CA GLU A 423 -25.07 8.30 23.11
C GLU A 423 -25.00 6.97 22.30
N GLU A 424 -25.25 5.84 22.96
CA GLU A 424 -25.11 4.51 22.37
C GLU A 424 -25.96 4.32 21.12
N GLY A 425 -27.20 4.83 21.10
CA GLY A 425 -28.07 4.74 19.91
C GLY A 425 -27.50 5.49 18.70
N VAL A 426 -26.84 6.63 18.92
CA VAL A 426 -26.15 7.39 17.86
C VAL A 426 -24.92 6.64 17.37
N LYS A 427 -24.14 6.02 18.27
CA LYS A 427 -23.00 5.19 17.90
C LYS A 427 -23.40 4.00 17.03
N GLU A 428 -24.49 3.30 17.39
CA GLU A 428 -25.03 2.19 16.58
C GLU A 428 -25.40 2.65 15.16
N GLN A 429 -26.06 3.80 15.06
CA GLN A 429 -26.45 4.37 13.77
C GLN A 429 -25.23 4.70 12.91
N LEU A 430 -24.19 5.34 13.49
CA LEU A 430 -22.96 5.66 12.78
C LEU A 430 -22.29 4.41 12.21
N LEU A 431 -22.23 3.32 12.99
CA LEU A 431 -21.65 2.04 12.57
C LEU A 431 -22.37 1.42 11.37
N SER A 432 -23.67 1.64 11.24
CA SER A 432 -24.46 1.13 10.12
C SER A 432 -24.13 1.82 8.79
N TYR A 433 -23.60 3.02 8.83
CA TYR A 433 -23.30 3.84 7.64
C TYR A 433 -21.80 3.94 7.34
N HIS A 434 -20.99 3.03 7.87
CA HIS A 434 -19.60 2.96 7.45
C HIS A 434 -19.48 2.69 5.95
N SER A 435 -18.49 3.28 5.32
CA SER A 435 -18.31 3.29 3.86
C SER A 435 -18.30 1.89 3.23
N GLU A 436 -17.77 0.86 3.95
CA GLU A 436 -17.77 -0.53 3.52
C GLU A 436 -19.20 -1.06 3.35
N ARG A 437 -20.08 -0.74 4.29
CA ARG A 437 -21.48 -1.19 4.28
C ARG A 437 -22.28 -0.53 3.17
N LEU A 438 -22.03 0.76 2.91
CA LEU A 438 -22.62 1.49 1.79
C LEU A 438 -22.18 0.89 0.44
N ALA A 439 -20.87 0.59 0.29
CA ALA A 439 -20.32 -0.04 -0.91
C ALA A 439 -20.91 -1.45 -1.15
N ILE A 440 -21.05 -2.26 -0.09
CA ILE A 440 -21.69 -3.59 -0.18
C ILE A 440 -23.16 -3.46 -0.60
N ALA A 441 -23.92 -2.57 0.05
CA ALA A 441 -25.33 -2.34 -0.28
C ALA A 441 -25.51 -1.91 -1.73
N PHE A 442 -24.67 -1.00 -2.22
CA PHE A 442 -24.66 -0.60 -3.63
C PHE A 442 -24.35 -1.78 -4.56
N GLY A 443 -23.37 -2.60 -4.22
CA GLY A 443 -23.03 -3.80 -4.97
C GLY A 443 -24.18 -4.80 -5.04
N LEU A 444 -24.91 -4.99 -3.93
CA LEU A 444 -26.08 -5.86 -3.86
C LEU A 444 -27.24 -5.36 -4.75
N LEU A 445 -27.44 -4.05 -4.81
CA LEU A 445 -28.48 -3.43 -5.65
C LEU A 445 -28.18 -3.55 -7.15
N ASN A 446 -26.91 -3.47 -7.55
CA ASN A 446 -26.52 -3.24 -8.95
C ASN A 446 -25.86 -4.43 -9.63
N THR A 447 -25.75 -5.58 -8.96
CA THR A 447 -25.17 -6.82 -9.49
C THR A 447 -26.11 -8.01 -9.28
N SER A 448 -26.03 -8.99 -10.16
CA SER A 448 -26.86 -10.21 -10.08
C SER A 448 -26.55 -11.02 -8.79
N PRO A 449 -27.54 -11.74 -8.23
CA PRO A 449 -27.31 -12.68 -7.15
C PRO A 449 -26.14 -13.65 -7.44
N GLY A 450 -25.38 -14.05 -6.42
CA GLY A 450 -24.20 -14.89 -6.56
C GLY A 450 -22.95 -14.21 -7.10
N THR A 451 -23.04 -12.98 -7.63
CA THR A 451 -21.84 -12.25 -8.07
C THR A 451 -20.96 -11.90 -6.87
N ARG A 452 -19.68 -12.27 -6.92
CA ARG A 452 -18.67 -11.85 -5.94
C ARG A 452 -18.55 -10.33 -5.89
N LEU A 453 -18.60 -9.75 -4.70
CA LEU A 453 -18.35 -8.32 -4.48
C LEU A 453 -16.91 -8.10 -4.04
N VAL A 454 -16.24 -7.11 -4.62
CA VAL A 454 -14.89 -6.71 -4.21
C VAL A 454 -14.91 -5.24 -3.80
N ILE A 455 -14.59 -4.99 -2.55
CA ILE A 455 -14.55 -3.66 -1.95
C ILE A 455 -13.11 -3.32 -1.59
N ILE A 456 -12.66 -2.11 -1.91
CA ILE A 456 -11.35 -1.60 -1.54
C ILE A 456 -11.54 -0.50 -0.51
N LYS A 457 -10.97 -0.68 0.68
CA LYS A 457 -10.99 0.26 1.79
C LYS A 457 -9.62 0.89 1.99
N ASN A 458 -9.54 2.21 2.08
CA ASN A 458 -8.28 2.92 2.34
C ASN A 458 -7.80 2.83 3.80
N LEU A 459 -8.66 2.44 4.72
CA LEU A 459 -8.36 2.21 6.12
C LEU A 459 -8.54 0.73 6.47
N ARG A 460 -8.09 0.35 7.67
CA ARG A 460 -8.38 -0.98 8.22
C ARG A 460 -9.89 -1.13 8.48
N VAL A 461 -10.44 -2.30 8.20
CA VAL A 461 -11.84 -2.63 8.54
C VAL A 461 -11.98 -2.64 10.07
N CYS A 462 -12.98 -1.98 10.63
CA CYS A 462 -13.22 -2.01 12.07
C CYS A 462 -13.93 -3.30 12.49
N GLY A 463 -13.82 -3.66 13.79
CA GLY A 463 -14.39 -4.88 14.34
C GLY A 463 -15.88 -5.03 14.10
N ASN A 464 -16.61 -3.94 14.24
CA ASN A 464 -18.05 -3.96 13.96
C ASN A 464 -18.36 -4.26 12.49
N CYS A 465 -17.64 -3.63 11.53
CA CYS A 465 -17.83 -3.92 10.11
C CYS A 465 -17.41 -5.34 9.76
N HIS A 466 -16.30 -5.82 10.33
CA HIS A 466 -15.85 -7.20 10.11
C HIS A 466 -16.92 -8.21 10.51
N ASP A 467 -17.46 -8.08 11.72
CA ASP A 467 -18.52 -8.97 12.22
C ASP A 467 -19.81 -8.83 11.37
N ALA A 468 -20.24 -7.59 11.08
CA ALA A 468 -21.42 -7.35 10.24
C ALA A 468 -21.30 -7.99 8.85
N ILE A 469 -20.11 -7.88 8.19
CA ILE A 469 -19.92 -8.45 6.85
C ILE A 469 -19.96 -9.97 6.86
N LYS A 470 -19.53 -10.65 7.95
CA LYS A 470 -19.73 -12.10 8.13
C LYS A 470 -21.22 -12.45 8.06
N TYR A 471 -22.05 -11.77 8.86
CA TYR A 471 -23.51 -11.98 8.83
C TYR A 471 -24.10 -11.66 7.46
N ILE A 472 -23.72 -10.55 6.85
CA ILE A 472 -24.20 -10.15 5.51
C ILE A 472 -23.87 -11.24 4.49
N SER A 473 -22.64 -11.77 4.48
CA SER A 473 -22.24 -12.82 3.52
C SER A 473 -23.11 -14.06 3.60
N LYS A 474 -23.55 -14.43 4.83
CA LYS A 474 -24.45 -15.54 5.07
C LYS A 474 -25.90 -15.24 4.64
N ILE A 475 -26.40 -14.01 4.94
CA ILE A 475 -27.76 -13.60 4.61
C ILE A 475 -27.98 -13.53 3.09
N VAL A 476 -26.99 -13.00 2.36
CA VAL A 476 -27.12 -12.76 0.91
C VAL A 476 -26.57 -13.91 0.07
N ASP A 477 -26.03 -14.96 0.69
CA ASP A 477 -25.40 -16.12 0.04
C ASP A 477 -24.41 -15.68 -1.06
N ARG A 478 -23.46 -14.81 -0.69
CA ARG A 478 -22.47 -14.25 -1.62
C ARG A 478 -21.11 -14.13 -0.99
N GLU A 479 -20.08 -14.37 -1.79
CA GLU A 479 -18.72 -14.03 -1.42
C GLU A 479 -18.53 -12.51 -1.47
N ILE A 480 -18.08 -11.94 -0.35
CA ILE A 480 -17.73 -10.52 -0.20
C ILE A 480 -16.25 -10.47 0.13
N VAL A 481 -15.48 -9.78 -0.69
CA VAL A 481 -14.05 -9.59 -0.49
C VAL A 481 -13.80 -8.14 -0.16
N VAL A 482 -13.15 -7.89 0.96
CA VAL A 482 -12.73 -6.55 1.35
C VAL A 482 -11.21 -6.53 1.39
N ARG A 483 -10.60 -5.70 0.54
CA ARG A 483 -9.19 -5.32 0.66
C ARG A 483 -9.13 -4.09 1.55
N ASP A 484 -8.52 -4.21 2.69
CA ASP A 484 -8.22 -3.08 3.56
C ASP A 484 -6.77 -2.59 3.39
N ALA A 485 -6.33 -1.66 4.23
CA ALA A 485 -4.98 -1.09 4.15
C ALA A 485 -3.85 -2.13 4.40
N LYS A 486 -4.16 -3.32 4.91
CA LYS A 486 -3.16 -4.31 5.32
C LYS A 486 -3.30 -5.65 4.61
N ARG A 487 -4.54 -6.12 4.38
CA ARG A 487 -4.82 -7.47 3.88
C ARG A 487 -6.15 -7.60 3.15
N PHE A 488 -6.41 -8.80 2.67
CA PHE A 488 -7.72 -9.22 2.15
C PHE A 488 -8.51 -9.98 3.22
N HIS A 489 -9.79 -9.71 3.26
CA HIS A 489 -10.81 -10.43 4.02
C HIS A 489 -11.78 -11.07 3.03
N HIS A 490 -11.82 -12.39 2.98
CA HIS A 490 -12.76 -13.14 2.18
C HIS A 490 -13.89 -13.64 3.06
N PHE A 491 -15.06 -13.02 2.95
CA PHE A 491 -16.25 -13.37 3.71
C PHE A 491 -17.15 -14.27 2.87
N LYS A 492 -17.44 -15.45 3.40
CA LYS A 492 -18.33 -16.41 2.79
C LYS A 492 -19.01 -17.25 3.86
N ASP A 493 -20.30 -17.57 3.70
CA ASP A 493 -21.08 -18.44 4.58
C ASP A 493 -21.02 -18.06 6.08
N GLY A 494 -20.84 -16.79 6.39
CA GLY A 494 -20.72 -16.29 7.76
C GLY A 494 -19.33 -16.38 8.38
N ALA A 495 -18.32 -16.82 7.62
CA ALA A 495 -16.93 -16.89 8.05
C ALA A 495 -16.04 -15.91 7.29
N CYS A 496 -14.90 -15.55 7.89
CA CYS A 496 -13.85 -14.79 7.21
C CYS A 496 -12.57 -15.63 7.10
N SER A 497 -11.85 -15.49 5.97
CA SER A 497 -10.57 -16.17 5.74
C SER A 497 -9.49 -15.84 6.78
N CYS A 498 -9.63 -14.73 7.52
CA CYS A 498 -8.68 -14.35 8.57
C CYS A 498 -8.88 -15.12 9.88
N GLY A 499 -9.93 -15.98 10.02
CA GLY A 499 -10.22 -16.70 11.25
C GLY A 499 -10.50 -15.78 12.45
N ASP A 500 -11.02 -14.59 12.20
CA ASP A 500 -11.24 -13.53 13.19
C ASP A 500 -9.95 -12.99 13.83
N TYR A 501 -8.81 -13.29 13.22
CA TYR A 501 -7.50 -12.76 13.57
C TYR A 501 -7.10 -11.62 12.61
N TRP A 502 -7.32 -10.37 13.02
CA TRP A 502 -7.10 -9.20 12.15
C TRP A 502 -6.74 -7.93 12.92
#